data_1ced446fd3f1d7e58043a80c5b89ff05
#
_entry.id   1ced446fd3f1d7e58043a80c5b89ff05
#
_cell.length_a   1.000
_cell.length_b   1.000
_cell.length_c   1.000
_cell.angle_alpha   90.00
_cell.angle_beta   90.00
_cell.angle_gamma   90.00
#
_symmetry.space_group_name_H-M   'P 1'
#
loop_
_entity.id
_entity.type
_entity.pdbx_description
1 polymer ?
#
loop_
_entity_poly.entity_id
_entity_poly.type
_entity_poly.pdbx_seq_one_letter_code
_entity_poly.pdbx_strand_id
1 'polypeptide(L)'
;MISLKKVAAFALTAGCLVLAGATVDAHAARTRTVTDLTGKKVRIPTHVKRVADLWHANNQVVLLLGGQQKLVATTPLIKHQPWFKQVDPGITKVVAPFAGQEIQVETLIKTHPDVVIAADPAQVKVARQAKLPTVNASYQDFAGLKKSVNLTAAVLGGSAPAVAKQYTQLLNHNINLVQKNLMGVKSRPTVLHIVSATDLTKVDGTKTIVNEWIRLAGGKNAVTKEGNQITVTSEEIVKANPAVIIVGQATTSQARAVVRKDATLRHLPAVKHNRVYGNPTGTFPWDRYSAEEALQVLWAAKLLHSQAMKDVNLVQETKHFYKTFYHYNLTTKQAQQILAGK
;
A
#
# COMPACT_ATOMS: atom_id res chain seq x y z
N MET A 1 -9.45 15.29 -108.53
CA MET A 1 -8.20 16.02 -108.27
C MET A 1 -8.31 16.70 -106.91
N ILE A 2 -7.37 16.38 -106.05
CA ILE A 2 -7.03 17.01 -104.80
C ILE A 2 -8.02 16.79 -103.64
N SER A 3 -7.69 15.78 -102.82
CA SER A 3 -8.28 15.45 -101.51
C SER A 3 -7.64 16.28 -100.41
N LEU A 4 -8.46 16.85 -99.50
CA LEU A 4 -8.02 17.45 -98.27
C LEU A 4 -8.29 16.46 -97.14
N LYS A 5 -7.22 15.96 -96.51
CA LYS A 5 -7.28 15.14 -95.32
C LYS A 5 -7.45 16.04 -94.09
N LYS A 6 -8.49 15.80 -93.33
CA LYS A 6 -8.67 16.44 -91.99
C LYS A 6 -7.84 15.63 -90.95
N VAL A 7 -6.93 16.33 -90.27
CA VAL A 7 -6.21 15.80 -89.11
C VAL A 7 -7.01 16.14 -87.83
N ALA A 8 -7.46 15.13 -87.18
CA ALA A 8 -8.10 15.28 -85.81
C ALA A 8 -7.01 15.28 -84.72
N ALA A 9 -6.92 16.36 -83.98
CA ALA A 9 -6.05 16.45 -82.81
C ALA A 9 -6.76 15.84 -81.55
N PHE A 10 -6.17 14.79 -81.01
CA PHE A 10 -6.60 14.22 -79.72
C PHE A 10 -5.90 15.05 -78.63
N ALA A 11 -6.65 15.74 -77.78
CA ALA A 11 -6.17 16.37 -76.60
C ALA A 11 -6.18 15.34 -75.43
N LEU A 12 -5.01 14.91 -74.98
CA LEU A 12 -4.85 14.12 -73.77
C LEU A 12 -4.96 15.06 -72.59
N THR A 13 -6.07 15.01 -71.85
CA THR A 13 -6.20 15.62 -70.52
C THR A 13 -5.62 14.64 -69.45
N ALA A 14 -4.41 14.96 -68.97
CA ALA A 14 -3.81 14.29 -67.84
C ALA A 14 -4.53 14.74 -66.55
N GLY A 15 -5.39 13.85 -65.98
CA GLY A 15 -6.01 14.04 -64.70
C GLY A 15 -4.97 13.80 -63.58
N CYS A 16 -4.51 14.87 -62.93
CA CYS A 16 -3.75 14.76 -61.69
C CYS A 16 -4.69 14.29 -60.56
N LEU A 17 -4.62 13.01 -60.20
CA LEU A 17 -5.17 12.51 -58.92
C LEU A 17 -4.29 13.07 -57.79
N VAL A 18 -4.75 14.12 -57.12
CA VAL A 18 -4.20 14.57 -55.85
C VAL A 18 -4.68 13.57 -54.79
N LEU A 19 -3.85 12.58 -54.44
CA LEU A 19 -4.00 11.77 -53.21
C LEU A 19 -3.76 12.75 -52.04
N ALA A 20 -4.84 13.27 -51.45
CA ALA A 20 -4.82 13.90 -50.16
C ALA A 20 -4.46 12.80 -49.15
N GLY A 21 -3.17 12.64 -48.88
CA GLY A 21 -2.67 11.83 -47.77
C GLY A 21 -3.16 12.46 -46.47
N ALA A 22 -4.20 11.88 -45.88
CA ALA A 22 -4.55 12.16 -44.51
C ALA A 22 -3.35 11.78 -43.65
N THR A 23 -2.51 12.74 -43.32
CA THR A 23 -1.53 12.56 -42.24
C THR A 23 -2.33 12.36 -40.98
N VAL A 24 -2.50 11.10 -40.56
CA VAL A 24 -2.89 10.78 -39.19
C VAL A 24 -1.74 11.27 -38.32
N ASP A 25 -1.86 12.50 -37.82
CA ASP A 25 -1.02 12.99 -36.75
C ASP A 25 -1.21 12.03 -35.60
N ALA A 26 -0.35 11.00 -35.54
CA ALA A 26 -0.15 10.21 -34.34
C ALA A 26 0.34 11.21 -33.28
N HIS A 27 -0.60 11.78 -32.53
CA HIS A 27 -0.30 12.60 -31.37
C HIS A 27 0.49 11.69 -30.45
N ALA A 28 1.84 11.74 -30.53
CA ALA A 28 2.71 11.04 -29.60
C ALA A 28 2.26 11.45 -28.20
N ALA A 29 1.72 10.48 -27.47
CA ALA A 29 1.13 10.74 -26.15
C ALA A 29 2.14 11.53 -25.32
N ARG A 30 1.77 12.75 -24.93
CA ARG A 30 2.65 13.59 -24.11
C ARG A 30 3.06 12.81 -22.89
N THR A 31 4.38 12.75 -22.62
CA THR A 31 4.94 12.02 -21.48
C THR A 31 5.55 12.98 -20.46
N ARG A 32 5.62 12.56 -19.23
CA ARG A 32 6.34 13.21 -18.14
C ARG A 32 7.20 12.20 -17.39
N THR A 33 8.16 12.69 -16.63
CA THR A 33 9.06 11.85 -15.86
C THR A 33 8.69 11.90 -14.39
N VAL A 34 8.65 10.74 -13.74
CA VAL A 34 8.59 10.59 -12.29
C VAL A 34 9.87 9.89 -11.81
N THR A 35 10.32 10.19 -10.59
CA THR A 35 11.47 9.53 -9.98
C THR A 35 10.94 8.56 -8.92
N ASP A 36 11.27 7.27 -9.04
CA ASP A 36 10.86 6.25 -8.09
C ASP A 36 11.69 6.28 -6.80
N LEU A 37 11.33 5.45 -5.80
CA LEU A 37 12.01 5.47 -4.49
C LEU A 37 13.42 4.89 -4.52
N THR A 38 13.84 4.29 -5.64
CA THR A 38 15.24 3.88 -5.89
C THR A 38 16.06 4.95 -6.62
N GLY A 39 15.46 6.12 -6.90
CA GLY A 39 16.08 7.21 -7.65
C GLY A 39 15.99 7.06 -9.16
N LYS A 40 15.35 6.01 -9.68
CA LYS A 40 15.19 5.79 -11.11
C LYS A 40 14.16 6.71 -11.72
N LYS A 41 14.53 7.41 -12.81
CA LYS A 41 13.62 8.22 -13.63
C LYS A 41 12.82 7.29 -14.54
N VAL A 42 11.50 7.42 -14.51
CA VAL A 42 10.55 6.63 -15.31
C VAL A 42 9.67 7.58 -16.13
N ARG A 43 9.63 7.36 -17.45
CA ARG A 43 8.72 8.11 -18.35
C ARG A 43 7.34 7.44 -18.31
N ILE A 44 6.31 8.22 -18.04
CA ILE A 44 4.91 7.79 -18.02
C ILE A 44 4.05 8.78 -18.84
N PRO A 45 2.86 8.42 -19.29
CA PRO A 45 1.95 9.36 -19.93
C PRO A 45 1.65 10.57 -19.02
N THR A 46 1.47 11.75 -19.61
CA THR A 46 1.07 12.96 -18.85
C THR A 46 -0.25 12.72 -18.12
N HIS A 47 -1.20 12.02 -18.76
CA HIS A 47 -2.48 11.62 -18.18
C HIS A 47 -2.52 10.10 -18.04
N VAL A 48 -2.20 9.61 -16.84
CA VAL A 48 -2.31 8.19 -16.49
C VAL A 48 -3.78 7.82 -16.29
N LYS A 49 -4.25 6.83 -17.06
CA LYS A 49 -5.63 6.30 -16.99
C LYS A 49 -5.67 4.86 -16.47
N ARG A 50 -4.59 4.11 -16.62
CA ARG A 50 -4.53 2.66 -16.36
C ARG A 50 -3.31 2.35 -15.49
N VAL A 51 -3.57 1.97 -14.25
CA VAL A 51 -2.54 1.64 -13.24
C VAL A 51 -2.60 0.16 -12.93
N ALA A 52 -1.48 -0.54 -13.08
CA ALA A 52 -1.30 -1.86 -12.50
C ALA A 52 -0.55 -1.71 -11.17
N ASP A 53 -1.19 -2.03 -10.07
CA ASP A 53 -0.55 -1.97 -8.75
C ASP A 53 -0.33 -3.38 -8.21
N LEU A 54 0.92 -3.83 -8.34
CA LEU A 54 1.36 -5.18 -7.97
C LEU A 54 1.80 -5.28 -6.50
N TRP A 55 1.75 -4.18 -5.76
CA TRP A 55 2.04 -4.17 -4.34
C TRP A 55 0.76 -4.01 -3.52
N HIS A 56 0.34 -5.07 -2.84
CA HIS A 56 -0.90 -5.09 -2.08
C HIS A 56 -1.06 -3.89 -1.13
N ALA A 57 0.01 -3.49 -0.42
CA ALA A 57 -0.02 -2.35 0.48
C ALA A 57 -0.28 -1.01 -0.26
N ASN A 58 0.25 -0.84 -1.48
CA ASN A 58 0.06 0.41 -2.22
C ASN A 58 -1.32 0.52 -2.88
N ASN A 59 -2.02 -0.61 -3.13
CA ASN A 59 -3.42 -0.56 -3.61
C ASN A 59 -4.31 0.27 -2.67
N GLN A 60 -4.05 0.19 -1.35
CA GLN A 60 -4.73 1.02 -0.37
C GLN A 60 -4.38 2.51 -0.55
N VAL A 61 -3.14 2.83 -0.90
CA VAL A 61 -2.71 4.20 -1.20
C VAL A 61 -3.41 4.71 -2.47
N VAL A 62 -3.54 3.87 -3.51
CA VAL A 62 -4.31 4.23 -4.72
C VAL A 62 -5.76 4.54 -4.36
N LEU A 63 -6.40 3.73 -3.49
CA LEU A 63 -7.75 3.96 -2.99
C LEU A 63 -7.83 5.28 -2.20
N LEU A 64 -6.93 5.50 -1.26
CA LEU A 64 -6.83 6.72 -0.44
C LEU A 64 -6.73 7.98 -1.29
N LEU A 65 -6.00 7.91 -2.40
CA LEU A 65 -5.77 9.03 -3.32
C LEU A 65 -6.89 9.20 -4.36
N GLY A 66 -7.98 8.41 -4.28
CA GLY A 66 -9.10 8.48 -5.21
C GLY A 66 -8.81 7.89 -6.59
N GLY A 67 -7.80 7.02 -6.68
CA GLY A 67 -7.33 6.42 -7.95
C GLY A 67 -7.93 5.06 -8.29
N GLN A 68 -8.87 4.52 -7.51
CA GLN A 68 -9.41 3.15 -7.66
C GLN A 68 -9.99 2.88 -9.04
N GLN A 69 -10.59 3.87 -9.70
CA GLN A 69 -11.15 3.72 -11.05
C GLN A 69 -10.08 3.57 -12.14
N LYS A 70 -8.82 3.85 -11.82
CA LYS A 70 -7.68 3.67 -12.72
C LYS A 70 -7.01 2.30 -12.57
N LEU A 71 -7.35 1.52 -11.53
CA LEU A 71 -6.77 0.20 -11.29
C LEU A 71 -7.22 -0.78 -12.38
N VAL A 72 -6.26 -1.28 -13.17
CA VAL A 72 -6.47 -2.33 -14.17
C VAL A 72 -5.85 -3.66 -13.76
N ALA A 73 -4.90 -3.64 -12.80
CA ALA A 73 -4.36 -4.82 -12.17
C ALA A 73 -4.11 -4.57 -10.68
N THR A 74 -4.31 -5.61 -9.88
CA THR A 74 -4.15 -5.64 -8.42
C THR A 74 -3.54 -6.97 -7.98
N THR A 75 -3.50 -7.23 -6.67
CA THR A 75 -3.01 -8.50 -6.11
C THR A 75 -4.17 -9.39 -5.63
N PRO A 76 -3.99 -10.73 -5.62
CA PRO A 76 -5.01 -11.65 -5.09
C PRO A 76 -5.39 -11.31 -3.64
N LEU A 77 -4.42 -10.92 -2.81
CA LEU A 77 -4.65 -10.57 -1.41
C LEU A 77 -5.66 -9.43 -1.26
N ILE A 78 -5.50 -8.34 -2.03
CA ILE A 78 -6.41 -7.19 -1.98
C ILE A 78 -7.82 -7.54 -2.44
N LYS A 79 -7.96 -8.37 -3.47
CA LYS A 79 -9.28 -8.85 -3.93
C LYS A 79 -10.05 -9.61 -2.85
N HIS A 80 -9.36 -10.22 -1.91
CA HIS A 80 -9.97 -11.00 -0.82
C HIS A 80 -10.07 -10.23 0.51
N GLN A 81 -9.44 -9.03 0.61
CA GLN A 81 -9.46 -8.24 1.83
C GLN A 81 -10.88 -7.72 2.13
N PRO A 82 -11.50 -8.13 3.27
CA PRO A 82 -12.91 -7.84 3.52
C PRO A 82 -13.25 -6.35 3.54
N TRP A 83 -12.49 -5.55 4.29
CA TRP A 83 -12.72 -4.11 4.40
C TRP A 83 -12.41 -3.37 3.11
N PHE A 84 -11.41 -3.82 2.33
CA PHE A 84 -11.16 -3.23 1.02
C PHE A 84 -12.36 -3.42 0.09
N LYS A 85 -12.91 -4.65 0.02
CA LYS A 85 -14.12 -4.94 -0.76
C LYS A 85 -15.35 -4.15 -0.30
N GLN A 86 -15.45 -3.89 0.99
CA GLN A 86 -16.56 -3.13 1.54
C GLN A 86 -16.48 -1.65 1.16
N VAL A 87 -15.28 -1.08 1.15
CA VAL A 87 -15.04 0.32 0.81
C VAL A 87 -15.03 0.53 -0.72
N ASP A 88 -14.41 -0.39 -1.46
CA ASP A 88 -14.38 -0.41 -2.93
C ASP A 88 -14.80 -1.79 -3.47
N PRO A 89 -16.10 -2.04 -3.67
CA PRO A 89 -16.58 -3.30 -4.26
C PRO A 89 -16.06 -3.56 -5.67
N GLY A 90 -15.63 -2.51 -6.39
CA GLY A 90 -15.09 -2.58 -7.75
C GLY A 90 -13.82 -3.42 -7.83
N ILE A 91 -13.05 -3.53 -6.75
CA ILE A 91 -11.78 -4.27 -6.70
C ILE A 91 -11.94 -5.75 -7.08
N THR A 92 -13.10 -6.34 -6.85
CA THR A 92 -13.36 -7.75 -7.18
C THR A 92 -13.31 -8.02 -8.68
N LYS A 93 -13.53 -7.01 -9.52
CA LYS A 93 -13.50 -7.09 -10.99
C LYS A 93 -12.11 -6.81 -11.57
N VAL A 94 -11.21 -6.21 -10.80
CA VAL A 94 -9.85 -5.88 -11.25
C VAL A 94 -9.04 -7.17 -11.43
N VAL A 95 -8.26 -7.24 -12.52
CA VAL A 95 -7.42 -8.42 -12.81
C VAL A 95 -6.32 -8.55 -11.74
N ALA A 96 -6.05 -9.78 -11.30
CA ALA A 96 -4.90 -10.09 -10.47
C ALA A 96 -3.94 -11.00 -11.27
N PRO A 97 -2.91 -10.43 -11.92
CA PRO A 97 -2.04 -11.18 -12.84
C PRO A 97 -0.97 -11.97 -12.08
N PHE A 98 -1.39 -12.93 -11.25
CA PHE A 98 -0.51 -13.73 -10.41
C PHE A 98 -0.85 -15.23 -10.49
N ALA A 99 0.20 -16.07 -10.46
CA ALA A 99 0.15 -17.49 -10.13
C ALA A 99 0.98 -17.68 -8.85
N GLY A 100 0.31 -17.87 -7.72
CA GLY A 100 0.98 -17.81 -6.41
C GLY A 100 1.59 -16.44 -6.15
N GLN A 101 2.92 -16.37 -6.01
CA GLN A 101 3.68 -15.13 -5.84
C GLN A 101 4.25 -14.56 -7.16
N GLU A 102 4.18 -15.33 -8.25
CA GLU A 102 4.78 -14.96 -9.52
C GLU A 102 3.82 -14.16 -10.40
N ILE A 103 4.35 -13.16 -11.10
CA ILE A 103 3.59 -12.35 -12.06
C ILE A 103 3.39 -13.14 -13.34
N GLN A 104 2.15 -13.26 -13.76
CA GLN A 104 1.78 -13.70 -15.11
C GLN A 104 1.92 -12.53 -16.08
N VAL A 105 3.09 -12.40 -16.69
CA VAL A 105 3.48 -11.26 -17.52
C VAL A 105 2.51 -11.01 -18.67
N GLU A 106 2.10 -12.04 -19.38
CA GLU A 106 1.14 -11.94 -20.49
C GLU A 106 -0.21 -11.40 -20.01
N THR A 107 -0.68 -11.87 -18.85
CA THR A 107 -1.93 -11.38 -18.25
C THR A 107 -1.78 -9.93 -17.84
N LEU A 108 -0.62 -9.53 -17.29
CA LEU A 108 -0.34 -8.14 -16.95
C LEU A 108 -0.33 -7.24 -18.19
N ILE A 109 0.35 -7.65 -19.27
CA ILE A 109 0.39 -6.91 -20.56
C ILE A 109 -1.02 -6.73 -21.13
N LYS A 110 -1.86 -7.76 -21.08
CA LYS A 110 -3.26 -7.71 -21.56
C LYS A 110 -4.11 -6.69 -20.80
N THR A 111 -3.70 -6.25 -19.61
CA THR A 111 -4.37 -5.14 -18.91
C THR A 111 -4.00 -3.77 -19.47
N HIS A 112 -3.07 -3.66 -20.42
CA HIS A 112 -2.60 -2.41 -21.05
C HIS A 112 -2.33 -1.29 -20.03
N PRO A 113 -1.46 -1.49 -19.02
CA PRO A 113 -1.22 -0.46 -18.02
C PRO A 113 -0.36 0.68 -18.59
N ASP A 114 -0.73 1.92 -18.28
CA ASP A 114 0.10 3.10 -18.54
C ASP A 114 1.34 3.12 -17.64
N VAL A 115 1.21 2.55 -16.44
CA VAL A 115 2.25 2.45 -15.43
C VAL A 115 2.00 1.28 -14.49
N VAL A 116 3.09 0.63 -14.09
CA VAL A 116 3.12 -0.42 -13.05
C VAL A 116 3.72 0.18 -11.78
N ILE A 117 3.07 -0.05 -10.64
CA ILE A 117 3.60 0.25 -9.31
C ILE A 117 3.93 -1.09 -8.64
N ALA A 118 5.14 -1.23 -8.13
CA ALA A 118 5.59 -2.43 -7.45
C ALA A 118 6.56 -2.08 -6.32
N ALA A 119 6.82 -3.03 -5.42
CA ALA A 119 7.79 -2.88 -4.32
C ALA A 119 8.83 -4.00 -4.31
N ASP A 120 8.45 -5.19 -4.73
CA ASP A 120 9.35 -6.34 -4.82
C ASP A 120 10.35 -6.17 -5.98
N PRO A 121 11.67 -6.30 -5.74
CA PRO A 121 12.68 -6.11 -6.78
C PRO A 121 12.53 -7.07 -7.96
N ALA A 122 12.10 -8.32 -7.72
CA ALA A 122 11.90 -9.30 -8.79
C ALA A 122 10.71 -8.91 -9.66
N GLN A 123 9.60 -8.48 -9.05
CA GLN A 123 8.43 -7.98 -9.76
C GLN A 123 8.75 -6.73 -10.58
N VAL A 124 9.50 -5.78 -10.01
CA VAL A 124 9.97 -4.58 -10.72
C VAL A 124 10.83 -4.96 -11.93
N LYS A 125 11.76 -5.92 -11.76
CA LYS A 125 12.61 -6.41 -12.84
C LYS A 125 11.79 -7.02 -13.97
N VAL A 126 10.88 -7.93 -13.64
CA VAL A 126 10.02 -8.62 -14.61
C VAL A 126 9.16 -7.64 -15.40
N ALA A 127 8.48 -6.70 -14.73
CA ALA A 127 7.66 -5.69 -15.40
C ALA A 127 8.49 -4.77 -16.33
N ARG A 128 9.70 -4.38 -15.91
CA ARG A 128 10.62 -3.59 -16.74
C ARG A 128 11.15 -4.37 -17.96
N GLN A 129 11.43 -5.66 -17.81
CA GLN A 129 11.81 -6.55 -18.94
C GLN A 129 10.68 -6.67 -19.96
N ALA A 130 9.43 -6.66 -19.52
CA ALA A 130 8.23 -6.58 -20.36
C ALA A 130 8.01 -5.19 -20.99
N LYS A 131 8.97 -4.26 -20.83
CA LYS A 131 8.93 -2.87 -21.36
C LYS A 131 7.77 -2.03 -20.80
N LEU A 132 7.20 -2.41 -19.66
CA LEU A 132 6.18 -1.63 -18.98
C LEU A 132 6.83 -0.51 -18.16
N PRO A 133 6.33 0.74 -18.23
CA PRO A 133 6.77 1.82 -17.36
C PRO A 133 6.53 1.42 -15.90
N THR A 134 7.60 1.22 -15.11
CA THR A 134 7.49 0.64 -13.78
C THR A 134 8.22 1.48 -12.74
N VAL A 135 7.50 1.90 -11.70
CA VAL A 135 8.01 2.61 -10.53
C VAL A 135 8.12 1.68 -9.33
N ASN A 136 9.24 1.78 -8.59
CA ASN A 136 9.41 1.12 -7.31
C ASN A 136 8.93 2.06 -6.19
N ALA A 137 7.95 1.60 -5.41
CA ALA A 137 7.33 2.37 -4.32
C ALA A 137 7.71 1.83 -2.92
N SER A 138 8.69 0.92 -2.81
CA SER A 138 9.10 0.27 -1.56
C SER A 138 9.70 1.25 -0.54
N TYR A 139 9.40 1.04 0.74
CA TYR A 139 9.93 1.83 1.85
C TYR A 139 10.05 0.99 3.12
N GLN A 140 10.73 1.52 4.16
CA GLN A 140 10.94 0.81 5.43
C GLN A 140 10.60 1.65 6.67
N ASP A 141 10.24 2.93 6.49
CA ASP A 141 9.98 3.89 7.56
C ASP A 141 8.88 4.90 7.18
N PHE A 142 8.44 5.74 8.11
CA PHE A 142 7.41 6.75 7.85
C PHE A 142 7.87 7.85 6.89
N ALA A 143 9.16 8.14 6.82
CA ALA A 143 9.67 9.06 5.81
C ALA A 143 9.51 8.48 4.42
N GLY A 144 9.83 7.19 4.26
CA GLY A 144 9.58 6.43 3.04
C GLY A 144 8.11 6.28 2.71
N LEU A 145 7.24 6.01 3.69
CA LEU A 145 5.78 5.96 3.48
C LEU A 145 5.27 7.27 2.86
N LYS A 146 5.66 8.42 3.42
CA LYS A 146 5.29 9.74 2.85
C LYS A 146 5.79 9.92 1.42
N LYS A 147 7.02 9.48 1.12
CA LYS A 147 7.58 9.52 -0.24
C LYS A 147 6.80 8.60 -1.19
N SER A 148 6.43 7.39 -0.74
CA SER A 148 5.67 6.42 -1.53
C SER A 148 4.26 6.93 -1.86
N VAL A 149 3.57 7.52 -0.88
CA VAL A 149 2.26 8.17 -1.09
C VAL A 149 2.38 9.33 -2.10
N ASN A 150 3.41 10.17 -1.97
CA ASN A 150 3.64 11.28 -2.92
C ASN A 150 4.01 10.78 -4.33
N LEU A 151 4.79 9.70 -4.46
CA LEU A 151 5.10 9.07 -5.75
C LEU A 151 3.82 8.54 -6.40
N THR A 152 3.00 7.80 -5.65
CA THR A 152 1.72 7.27 -6.15
C THR A 152 0.79 8.40 -6.57
N ALA A 153 0.72 9.49 -5.78
CA ALA A 153 -0.04 10.67 -6.13
C ALA A 153 0.49 11.35 -7.40
N ALA A 154 1.81 11.46 -7.53
CA ALA A 154 2.44 11.96 -8.74
C ALA A 154 2.12 11.08 -9.96
N VAL A 155 2.09 9.76 -9.82
CA VAL A 155 1.67 8.84 -10.89
C VAL A 155 0.21 9.07 -11.27
N LEU A 156 -0.70 9.12 -10.30
CA LEU A 156 -2.14 9.27 -10.53
C LEU A 156 -2.51 10.65 -11.15
N GLY A 157 -1.82 11.70 -10.71
CA GLY A 157 -2.14 13.08 -11.14
C GLY A 157 -3.49 13.58 -10.62
N GLY A 158 -4.02 14.62 -11.25
CA GLY A 158 -5.32 15.22 -10.87
C GLY A 158 -5.30 15.76 -9.43
N SER A 159 -6.30 15.39 -8.62
CA SER A 159 -6.41 15.79 -7.21
C SER A 159 -5.51 15.01 -6.26
N ALA A 160 -4.92 13.88 -6.69
CA ALA A 160 -4.15 12.98 -5.82
C ALA A 160 -3.00 13.68 -5.05
N PRO A 161 -2.23 14.64 -5.63
CA PRO A 161 -1.20 15.36 -4.87
C PRO A 161 -1.75 16.18 -3.70
N ALA A 162 -2.94 16.76 -3.82
CA ALA A 162 -3.57 17.50 -2.73
C ALA A 162 -3.99 16.55 -1.59
N VAL A 163 -4.55 15.38 -1.93
CA VAL A 163 -4.92 14.34 -0.96
C VAL A 163 -3.67 13.78 -0.26
N ALA A 164 -2.57 13.54 -1.00
CA ALA A 164 -1.31 13.10 -0.42
C ALA A 164 -0.74 14.10 0.60
N LYS A 165 -0.85 15.41 0.32
CA LYS A 165 -0.48 16.46 1.27
C LYS A 165 -1.34 16.39 2.54
N GLN A 166 -2.66 16.25 2.40
CA GLN A 166 -3.58 16.10 3.54
C GLN A 166 -3.25 14.86 4.38
N TYR A 167 -2.99 13.73 3.74
CA TYR A 167 -2.56 12.50 4.42
C TYR A 167 -1.25 12.71 5.20
N THR A 168 -0.24 13.33 4.56
CA THR A 168 1.04 13.62 5.20
C THR A 168 0.87 14.52 6.43
N GLN A 169 -0.03 15.50 6.35
CA GLN A 169 -0.36 16.37 7.48
C GLN A 169 -1.00 15.58 8.63
N LEU A 170 -1.96 14.68 8.33
CA LEU A 170 -2.58 13.82 9.35
C LEU A 170 -1.55 12.90 10.01
N LEU A 171 -0.72 12.21 9.22
CA LEU A 171 0.33 11.32 9.75
C LEU A 171 1.29 12.08 10.67
N ASN A 172 1.76 13.26 10.25
CA ASN A 172 2.63 14.11 11.08
C ASN A 172 1.91 14.58 12.33
N HIS A 173 0.64 14.98 12.24
CA HIS A 173 -0.17 15.36 13.39
C HIS A 173 -0.25 14.24 14.42
N ASN A 174 -0.57 13.02 13.99
CA ASN A 174 -0.70 11.86 14.87
C ASN A 174 0.63 11.50 15.55
N ILE A 175 1.75 11.54 14.80
CA ILE A 175 3.09 11.32 15.36
C ILE A 175 3.40 12.38 16.42
N ASN A 176 3.18 13.66 16.13
CA ASN A 176 3.43 14.75 17.07
C ASN A 176 2.53 14.66 18.31
N LEU A 177 1.26 14.28 18.14
CA LEU A 177 0.32 14.06 19.25
C LEU A 177 0.84 12.98 20.20
N VAL A 178 1.29 11.83 19.65
CA VAL A 178 1.88 10.75 20.45
C VAL A 178 3.14 11.24 21.17
N GLN A 179 4.06 11.90 20.46
CA GLN A 179 5.30 12.41 21.05
C GLN A 179 5.02 13.39 22.19
N LYS A 180 4.07 14.31 22.00
CA LYS A 180 3.63 15.27 23.02
C LYS A 180 3.06 14.57 24.24
N ASN A 181 2.14 13.62 24.06
CA ASN A 181 1.48 12.92 25.16
C ASN A 181 2.43 11.98 25.92
N LEU A 182 3.47 11.48 25.26
CA LEU A 182 4.48 10.63 25.89
C LEU A 182 5.67 11.42 26.45
N MET A 183 5.64 12.77 26.40
CA MET A 183 6.67 13.59 27.01
C MET A 183 6.71 13.34 28.52
N GLY A 184 7.90 13.02 29.05
CA GLY A 184 8.08 12.67 30.47
C GLY A 184 7.70 11.24 30.87
N VAL A 185 7.07 10.45 29.97
CA VAL A 185 6.81 9.02 30.23
C VAL A 185 8.12 8.26 30.17
N LYS A 186 8.57 7.70 31.31
CA LYS A 186 9.85 6.96 31.42
C LYS A 186 9.74 5.50 30.98
N SER A 187 8.55 4.90 31.11
CA SER A 187 8.32 3.48 30.76
C SER A 187 8.50 3.27 29.25
N ARG A 188 9.20 2.19 28.90
CA ARG A 188 9.43 1.74 27.50
C ARG A 188 9.24 0.23 27.44
N PRO A 189 7.98 -0.28 27.42
CA PRO A 189 7.74 -1.71 27.42
C PRO A 189 8.33 -2.37 26.18
N THR A 190 8.89 -3.56 26.37
CA THR A 190 9.35 -4.41 25.26
C THR A 190 8.15 -5.01 24.54
N VAL A 191 8.13 -4.86 23.22
CA VAL A 191 7.03 -5.30 22.36
C VAL A 191 7.54 -6.33 21.37
N LEU A 192 6.95 -7.53 21.36
CA LEU A 192 7.12 -8.51 20.31
C LEU A 192 5.99 -8.34 19.30
N HIS A 193 6.35 -8.13 18.03
CA HIS A 193 5.39 -8.20 16.93
C HIS A 193 5.55 -9.53 16.20
N ILE A 194 4.48 -10.32 16.17
CA ILE A 194 4.36 -11.60 15.47
C ILE A 194 3.56 -11.34 14.19
N VAL A 195 4.06 -11.79 13.04
CA VAL A 195 3.49 -11.50 11.71
C VAL A 195 2.05 -11.99 11.55
N SER A 196 1.76 -13.19 12.07
CA SER A 196 0.42 -13.79 12.02
C SER A 196 0.24 -14.88 13.08
N ALA A 197 -1.00 -15.26 13.31
CA ALA A 197 -1.35 -16.35 14.22
C ALA A 197 -1.00 -17.76 13.68
N THR A 198 -0.61 -17.88 12.41
CA THR A 198 -0.28 -19.17 11.77
C THR A 198 1.16 -19.61 12.00
N ASP A 199 2.06 -18.67 12.32
CA ASP A 199 3.46 -18.93 12.61
C ASP A 199 3.97 -17.94 13.67
N LEU A 200 4.08 -18.42 14.92
CA LEU A 200 4.48 -17.59 16.05
C LEU A 200 5.98 -17.29 16.09
N THR A 201 6.77 -17.94 15.25
CA THR A 201 8.23 -17.73 15.13
C THR A 201 8.58 -16.67 14.08
N LYS A 202 7.61 -16.26 13.25
CA LYS A 202 7.80 -15.24 12.24
C LYS A 202 7.51 -13.85 12.81
N VAL A 203 8.55 -13.03 12.93
CA VAL A 203 8.52 -11.78 13.68
C VAL A 203 9.14 -10.62 12.87
N ASP A 204 8.89 -9.39 13.30
CA ASP A 204 9.51 -8.21 12.69
C ASP A 204 10.60 -7.63 13.59
N GLY A 205 11.81 -7.53 13.04
CA GLY A 205 12.98 -6.99 13.71
C GLY A 205 13.19 -5.49 13.47
N THR A 206 14.42 -5.03 13.71
CA THR A 206 14.83 -3.64 13.49
C THR A 206 14.95 -3.30 12.00
N LYS A 207 15.08 -2.00 11.68
CA LYS A 207 15.09 -1.43 10.32
C LYS A 207 13.83 -1.74 9.50
N THR A 208 12.68 -1.79 10.18
CA THR A 208 11.36 -2.01 9.58
C THR A 208 10.39 -0.93 10.03
N ILE A 209 9.32 -0.73 9.27
CA ILE A 209 8.23 0.19 9.66
C ILE A 209 7.59 -0.26 10.99
N VAL A 210 7.56 -1.58 11.26
CA VAL A 210 7.07 -2.14 12.53
C VAL A 210 7.93 -1.64 13.70
N ASN A 211 9.24 -1.70 13.57
CA ASN A 211 10.15 -1.18 14.59
C ASN A 211 9.96 0.32 14.80
N GLU A 212 9.69 1.07 13.73
CA GLU A 212 9.51 2.51 13.82
C GLU A 212 8.24 2.87 14.59
N TRP A 213 7.07 2.27 14.27
CA TRP A 213 5.86 2.59 15.01
C TRP A 213 5.91 2.09 16.46
N ILE A 214 6.57 0.95 16.75
CA ILE A 214 6.80 0.50 18.15
C ILE A 214 7.57 1.59 18.92
N ARG A 215 8.64 2.10 18.34
CA ARG A 215 9.48 3.14 18.97
C ARG A 215 8.72 4.46 19.14
N LEU A 216 7.99 4.90 18.13
CA LEU A 216 7.17 6.13 18.19
C LEU A 216 6.05 5.99 19.22
N ALA A 217 5.44 4.82 19.34
CA ALA A 217 4.44 4.54 20.36
C ALA A 217 5.02 4.42 21.79
N GLY A 218 6.31 4.69 21.98
CA GLY A 218 6.97 4.64 23.29
C GLY A 218 7.33 3.22 23.75
N GLY A 219 7.37 2.24 22.86
CA GLY A 219 7.85 0.90 23.12
C GLY A 219 9.33 0.69 22.73
N LYS A 220 9.80 -0.52 22.95
CA LYS A 220 11.09 -1.04 22.48
C LYS A 220 10.83 -2.39 21.80
N ASN A 221 11.33 -2.57 20.57
CA ASN A 221 11.20 -3.86 19.90
C ASN A 221 11.96 -4.94 20.67
N ALA A 222 11.29 -6.06 20.98
CA ALA A 222 11.89 -7.19 21.66
C ALA A 222 12.91 -7.92 20.77
N VAL A 223 12.75 -7.83 19.44
CA VAL A 223 13.64 -8.45 18.45
C VAL A 223 14.67 -7.44 17.99
N THR A 224 15.94 -7.68 18.26
CA THR A 224 17.07 -6.78 17.90
C THR A 224 17.70 -7.13 16.56
N LYS A 225 17.43 -8.32 16.02
CA LYS A 225 17.86 -8.70 14.66
C LYS A 225 17.19 -7.77 13.62
N GLU A 226 17.91 -7.47 12.55
CA GLU A 226 17.37 -6.68 11.44
C GLU A 226 16.50 -7.54 10.53
N GLY A 227 15.46 -6.96 9.99
CA GLY A 227 14.66 -7.56 8.91
C GLY A 227 13.17 -7.62 9.17
N ASN A 228 12.45 -7.69 8.07
CA ASN A 228 11.01 -7.82 8.01
C ASN A 228 10.64 -9.30 7.87
N GLN A 229 9.70 -9.77 8.68
CA GLN A 229 9.21 -11.15 8.65
C GLN A 229 10.34 -12.20 8.78
N ILE A 230 11.30 -11.96 9.67
CA ILE A 230 12.38 -12.90 9.96
C ILE A 230 11.89 -14.04 10.84
N THR A 231 12.53 -15.21 10.70
CA THR A 231 12.25 -16.36 11.57
C THR A 231 13.23 -16.33 12.75
N VAL A 232 12.68 -16.51 13.95
CA VAL A 232 13.43 -16.68 15.20
C VAL A 232 12.97 -17.97 15.88
N THR A 233 13.71 -18.47 16.86
CA THR A 233 13.27 -19.63 17.64
C THR A 233 12.37 -19.20 18.81
N SER A 234 11.56 -20.13 19.32
CA SER A 234 10.76 -19.88 20.53
C SER A 234 11.62 -19.54 21.74
N GLU A 235 12.84 -20.10 21.84
CA GLU A 235 13.81 -19.81 22.89
C GLU A 235 14.35 -18.37 22.78
N GLU A 236 14.58 -17.88 21.57
CA GLU A 236 14.96 -16.47 21.33
C GLU A 236 13.85 -15.51 21.78
N ILE A 237 12.58 -15.87 21.54
CA ILE A 237 11.42 -15.09 22.03
C ILE A 237 11.36 -15.11 23.56
N VAL A 238 11.55 -16.27 24.17
CA VAL A 238 11.58 -16.38 25.64
C VAL A 238 12.72 -15.55 26.24
N LYS A 239 13.91 -15.62 25.66
CA LYS A 239 15.06 -14.81 26.08
C LYS A 239 14.81 -13.30 25.95
N ALA A 240 14.11 -12.88 24.89
CA ALA A 240 13.74 -11.48 24.68
C ALA A 240 12.72 -10.99 25.72
N ASN A 241 11.98 -11.89 26.36
CA ASN A 241 11.03 -11.66 27.44
C ASN A 241 10.11 -10.43 27.19
N PRO A 242 9.29 -10.44 26.14
CA PRO A 242 8.46 -9.30 25.79
C PRO A 242 7.42 -8.98 26.88
N ALA A 243 7.27 -7.69 27.20
CA ALA A 243 6.23 -7.21 28.10
C ALA A 243 4.85 -7.15 27.44
N VAL A 244 4.81 -7.06 26.11
CA VAL A 244 3.61 -7.02 25.27
C VAL A 244 3.85 -7.86 24.01
N ILE A 245 2.85 -8.63 23.61
CA ILE A 245 2.84 -9.36 22.33
C ILE A 245 1.71 -8.80 21.48
N ILE A 246 2.03 -8.42 20.24
CA ILE A 246 1.06 -7.99 19.21
C ILE A 246 1.14 -8.99 18.07
N VAL A 247 0.00 -9.56 17.68
CA VAL A 247 -0.10 -10.54 16.60
C VAL A 247 -0.86 -9.92 15.43
N GLY A 248 -0.20 -9.80 14.30
CA GLY A 248 -0.81 -9.34 13.06
C GLY A 248 -1.84 -10.33 12.52
N GLN A 249 -2.74 -9.87 11.68
CA GLN A 249 -3.75 -10.67 11.00
C GLN A 249 -4.58 -11.57 11.94
N ALA A 250 -4.82 -11.12 13.14
CA ALA A 250 -5.57 -11.87 14.15
C ALA A 250 -6.38 -10.91 15.03
N THR A 251 -7.55 -11.36 15.47
CA THR A 251 -8.24 -10.71 16.59
C THR A 251 -7.50 -10.95 17.89
N THR A 252 -7.71 -10.10 18.89
CA THR A 252 -7.12 -10.32 20.23
C THR A 252 -7.50 -11.68 20.82
N SER A 253 -8.71 -12.18 20.57
CA SER A 253 -9.13 -13.52 21.03
C SER A 253 -8.32 -14.63 20.36
N GLN A 254 -8.14 -14.56 19.05
CA GLN A 254 -7.32 -15.53 18.30
C GLN A 254 -5.86 -15.46 18.72
N ALA A 255 -5.27 -14.25 18.81
CA ALA A 255 -3.90 -14.05 19.27
C ALA A 255 -3.65 -14.71 20.64
N ARG A 256 -4.53 -14.45 21.62
CA ARG A 256 -4.45 -15.05 22.94
C ARG A 256 -4.59 -16.58 22.90
N ALA A 257 -5.50 -17.09 22.09
CA ALA A 257 -5.75 -18.53 22.00
C ALA A 257 -4.52 -19.28 21.45
N VAL A 258 -3.89 -18.77 20.37
CA VAL A 258 -2.74 -19.44 19.76
C VAL A 258 -1.50 -19.36 20.65
N VAL A 259 -1.21 -18.18 21.24
CA VAL A 259 -0.03 -18.02 22.11
C VAL A 259 -0.16 -18.82 23.40
N ARG A 260 -1.38 -18.97 23.95
CA ARG A 260 -1.61 -19.82 25.15
C ARG A 260 -1.50 -21.32 24.86
N LYS A 261 -1.76 -21.75 23.62
CA LYS A 261 -1.59 -23.15 23.21
C LYS A 261 -0.13 -23.53 22.96
N ASP A 262 0.72 -22.55 22.66
CA ASP A 262 2.14 -22.80 22.44
C ASP A 262 2.84 -23.25 23.72
N ALA A 263 3.54 -24.39 23.67
CA ALA A 263 4.14 -25.01 24.81
C ALA A 263 5.19 -24.14 25.51
N THR A 264 5.87 -23.29 24.76
CA THR A 264 6.98 -22.45 25.21
C THR A 264 6.48 -21.04 25.57
N LEU A 265 5.74 -20.40 24.66
CA LEU A 265 5.35 -18.99 24.80
C LEU A 265 4.28 -18.76 25.87
N ARG A 266 3.44 -19.77 26.17
CA ARG A 266 2.40 -19.68 27.23
C ARG A 266 2.92 -19.25 28.58
N HIS A 267 4.21 -19.49 28.87
CA HIS A 267 4.84 -19.19 30.15
C HIS A 267 5.35 -17.74 30.27
N LEU A 268 5.36 -16.98 29.16
CA LEU A 268 5.80 -15.58 29.14
C LEU A 268 4.97 -14.69 30.07
N PRO A 269 5.57 -13.72 30.76
CA PRO A 269 4.85 -12.74 31.58
C PRO A 269 3.76 -12.02 30.82
N ALA A 270 3.99 -11.65 29.55
CA ALA A 270 2.98 -11.01 28.70
C ALA A 270 1.71 -11.86 28.57
N VAL A 271 1.83 -13.19 28.49
CA VAL A 271 0.70 -14.11 28.41
C VAL A 271 -0.03 -14.22 29.76
N LYS A 272 0.73 -14.40 30.85
CA LYS A 272 0.20 -14.48 32.23
C LYS A 272 -0.57 -13.21 32.62
N HIS A 273 -0.10 -12.04 32.20
CA HIS A 273 -0.73 -10.73 32.47
C HIS A 273 -1.75 -10.31 31.40
N ASN A 274 -2.16 -11.20 30.50
CA ASN A 274 -3.12 -10.90 29.42
C ASN A 274 -2.70 -9.76 28.47
N ARG A 275 -1.40 -9.50 28.31
CA ARG A 275 -0.84 -8.49 27.43
C ARG A 275 -0.52 -9.01 26.04
N VAL A 276 -1.42 -9.82 25.50
CA VAL A 276 -1.40 -10.34 24.13
C VAL A 276 -2.58 -9.74 23.36
N TYR A 277 -2.32 -9.13 22.22
CA TYR A 277 -3.29 -8.38 21.44
C TYR A 277 -3.20 -8.74 19.95
N GLY A 278 -4.36 -8.73 19.28
CA GLY A 278 -4.41 -8.71 17.83
C GLY A 278 -4.23 -7.30 17.31
N ASN A 279 -3.61 -7.15 16.15
CA ASN A 279 -3.44 -5.85 15.52
C ASN A 279 -4.71 -5.44 14.76
N PRO A 280 -5.08 -4.15 14.72
CA PRO A 280 -6.18 -3.66 13.90
C PRO A 280 -6.00 -4.01 12.42
N THR A 281 -7.13 -4.26 11.76
CA THR A 281 -7.17 -4.56 10.32
C THR A 281 -8.31 -3.81 9.66
N GLY A 282 -7.97 -2.94 8.74
CA GLY A 282 -8.90 -2.17 7.94
C GLY A 282 -8.86 -2.60 6.48
N THR A 283 -8.81 -1.64 5.55
CA THR A 283 -8.65 -1.94 4.12
C THR A 283 -7.35 -2.69 3.84
N PHE A 284 -6.39 -2.59 4.76
CA PHE A 284 -5.18 -3.41 4.87
C PHE A 284 -4.79 -3.56 6.34
N PRO A 285 -3.98 -4.56 6.75
CA PRO A 285 -3.43 -4.62 8.12
C PRO A 285 -2.67 -3.34 8.47
N TRP A 286 -2.98 -2.74 9.64
CA TRP A 286 -2.40 -1.44 10.02
C TRP A 286 -0.91 -1.49 10.30
N ASP A 287 -0.42 -2.63 10.74
CA ASP A 287 0.94 -2.85 11.27
C ASP A 287 2.04 -2.89 10.20
N ARG A 288 1.67 -2.98 8.90
CA ARG A 288 2.69 -3.22 7.88
C ARG A 288 2.44 -2.52 6.55
N TYR A 289 3.24 -1.50 6.27
CA TYR A 289 3.28 -0.77 4.99
C TYR A 289 1.93 -0.16 4.56
N SER A 290 1.03 0.01 5.53
CA SER A 290 -0.32 0.51 5.33
C SER A 290 -0.39 2.03 5.40
N ALA A 291 -1.25 2.66 4.60
CA ALA A 291 -1.57 4.07 4.84
C ALA A 291 -2.34 4.27 6.18
N GLU A 292 -3.04 3.23 6.66
CA GLU A 292 -3.70 3.24 7.97
C GLU A 292 -2.70 3.18 9.14
N GLU A 293 -1.37 3.07 8.87
CA GLU A 293 -0.34 3.28 9.89
C GLU A 293 -0.38 4.68 10.52
N ALA A 294 -1.02 5.64 9.88
CA ALA A 294 -1.35 6.91 10.52
C ALA A 294 -2.22 6.73 11.78
N LEU A 295 -3.03 5.66 11.84
CA LEU A 295 -3.83 5.27 13.00
C LEU A 295 -3.10 4.27 13.90
N GLN A 296 -2.22 3.42 13.32
CA GLN A 296 -1.44 2.43 14.05
C GLN A 296 -0.60 3.06 15.16
N VAL A 297 0.04 4.20 14.90
CA VAL A 297 0.86 4.89 15.90
C VAL A 297 0.02 5.37 17.10
N LEU A 298 -1.22 5.82 16.87
CA LEU A 298 -2.15 6.21 17.93
C LEU A 298 -2.62 4.99 18.73
N TRP A 299 -3.00 3.92 18.02
CA TRP A 299 -3.46 2.68 18.64
C TRP A 299 -2.38 2.05 19.51
N ALA A 300 -1.17 1.90 18.96
CA ALA A 300 -0.05 1.32 19.69
C ALA A 300 0.34 2.15 20.91
N ALA A 301 0.39 3.49 20.78
CA ALA A 301 0.68 4.38 21.90
C ALA A 301 -0.39 4.26 23.02
N LYS A 302 -1.67 4.20 22.63
CA LYS A 302 -2.76 4.01 23.61
C LYS A 302 -2.73 2.64 24.26
N LEU A 303 -2.33 1.59 23.52
CA LEU A 303 -2.15 0.24 24.05
C LEU A 303 -1.03 0.18 25.08
N LEU A 304 0.11 0.82 24.80
CA LEU A 304 1.30 0.80 25.65
C LEU A 304 1.22 1.76 26.83
N HIS A 305 0.55 2.91 26.65
CA HIS A 305 0.51 4.04 27.57
C HIS A 305 -0.91 4.62 27.70
N SER A 306 -1.86 3.80 28.13
CA SER A 306 -3.30 4.11 28.14
C SER A 306 -3.62 5.41 28.89
N GLN A 307 -2.96 5.69 30.00
CA GLN A 307 -3.18 6.92 30.79
C GLN A 307 -2.70 8.17 30.07
N ALA A 308 -1.52 8.13 29.44
CA ALA A 308 -0.97 9.26 28.68
C ALA A 308 -1.80 9.55 27.41
N MET A 309 -2.44 8.53 26.86
CA MET A 309 -3.26 8.61 25.65
C MET A 309 -4.78 8.56 25.95
N LYS A 310 -5.20 8.86 27.19
CA LYS A 310 -6.62 8.72 27.64
C LYS A 310 -7.59 9.50 26.75
N ASP A 311 -7.21 10.68 26.30
CA ASP A 311 -8.07 11.60 25.56
C ASP A 311 -8.17 11.27 24.06
N VAL A 312 -7.38 10.31 23.56
CA VAL A 312 -7.46 9.84 22.16
C VAL A 312 -8.62 8.87 22.00
N ASN A 313 -9.60 9.22 21.17
CA ASN A 313 -10.73 8.36 20.84
C ASN A 313 -10.47 7.63 19.51
N LEU A 314 -9.91 6.42 19.57
CA LEU A 314 -9.55 5.63 18.39
C LEU A 314 -10.74 5.33 17.47
N VAL A 315 -11.97 5.19 18.01
CA VAL A 315 -13.17 4.97 17.20
C VAL A 315 -13.46 6.20 16.33
N GLN A 316 -13.37 7.39 16.91
CA GLN A 316 -13.59 8.64 16.16
C GLN A 316 -12.47 8.90 15.15
N GLU A 317 -11.21 8.64 15.53
CA GLU A 317 -10.05 8.77 14.61
C GLU A 317 -10.20 7.83 13.40
N THR A 318 -10.60 6.55 13.63
CA THR A 318 -10.85 5.60 12.56
C THR A 318 -11.99 6.06 11.65
N LYS A 319 -13.12 6.50 12.22
CA LYS A 319 -14.26 7.03 11.44
C LYS A 319 -13.86 8.26 10.64
N HIS A 320 -13.11 9.17 11.24
CA HIS A 320 -12.63 10.39 10.57
C HIS A 320 -11.72 10.04 9.37
N PHE A 321 -10.76 9.13 9.56
CA PHE A 321 -9.86 8.68 8.52
C PHE A 321 -10.63 8.10 7.31
N TYR A 322 -11.54 7.17 7.56
CA TYR A 322 -12.33 6.53 6.51
C TYR A 322 -13.23 7.51 5.76
N LYS A 323 -13.88 8.42 6.49
CA LYS A 323 -14.70 9.47 5.88
C LYS A 323 -13.86 10.41 5.00
N THR A 324 -12.69 10.81 5.49
CA THR A 324 -11.84 11.80 4.81
C THR A 324 -11.16 11.23 3.57
N PHE A 325 -10.60 10.01 3.66
CA PHE A 325 -9.74 9.47 2.61
C PHE A 325 -10.39 8.41 1.74
N TYR A 326 -11.32 7.64 2.30
CA TYR A 326 -12.04 6.61 1.53
C TYR A 326 -13.46 7.03 1.18
N HIS A 327 -13.91 8.21 1.64
CA HIS A 327 -15.28 8.69 1.46
C HIS A 327 -16.34 7.69 1.96
N TYR A 328 -15.96 6.90 2.97
CA TYR A 328 -16.78 5.84 3.55
C TYR A 328 -17.17 6.17 5.00
N ASN A 329 -18.47 6.21 5.26
CA ASN A 329 -18.99 6.53 6.59
C ASN A 329 -19.11 5.27 7.46
N LEU A 330 -18.07 4.98 8.25
CA LEU A 330 -18.11 3.87 9.22
C LEU A 330 -19.15 4.13 10.32
N THR A 331 -19.93 3.11 10.65
CA THR A 331 -20.65 3.07 11.92
C THR A 331 -19.66 2.87 13.08
N THR A 332 -20.10 3.18 14.31
CA THR A 332 -19.28 2.92 15.50
C THR A 332 -18.92 1.44 15.64
N LYS A 333 -19.87 0.53 15.34
CA LYS A 333 -19.66 -0.93 15.35
C LYS A 333 -18.58 -1.35 14.36
N GLN A 334 -18.61 -0.81 13.15
CA GLN A 334 -17.61 -1.11 12.12
C GLN A 334 -16.21 -0.63 12.52
N ALA A 335 -16.09 0.60 13.05
CA ALA A 335 -14.81 1.09 13.56
C ALA A 335 -14.27 0.22 14.70
N GLN A 336 -15.13 -0.25 15.60
CA GLN A 336 -14.76 -1.20 16.66
C GLN A 336 -14.32 -2.56 16.10
N GLN A 337 -14.93 -3.04 15.02
CA GLN A 337 -14.50 -4.28 14.35
C GLN A 337 -13.10 -4.14 13.77
N ILE A 338 -12.81 -3.05 13.06
CA ILE A 338 -11.47 -2.73 12.54
C ILE A 338 -10.44 -2.72 13.67
N LEU A 339 -10.73 -2.01 14.77
CA LEU A 339 -9.86 -1.93 15.95
C LEU A 339 -9.65 -3.29 16.65
N ALA A 340 -10.60 -4.20 16.50
CA ALA A 340 -10.52 -5.56 17.04
C ALA A 340 -9.82 -6.56 16.10
N GLY A 341 -9.37 -6.13 14.90
CA GLY A 341 -8.75 -6.99 13.89
C GLY A 341 -9.73 -7.93 13.17
N LYS A 342 -11.01 -7.50 13.02
CA LYS A 342 -12.12 -8.28 12.43
C LYS A 342 -12.44 -7.82 11.02
#